data_4f74bc6890df5c8716ddd68962d8d208
#
_entry.id   4f74bc6890df5c8716ddd68962d8d208
#
_cell.length_a   1.000
_cell.length_b   1.000
_cell.length_c   1.000
_cell.angle_alpha   90.00
_cell.angle_beta   90.00
_cell.angle_gamma   90.00
#
_symmetry.space_group_name_H-M   'P 1'
#
loop_
_entity.id
_entity.type
_entity.pdbx_description
1 polymer ?
#
loop_
_entity_poly.entity_id
_entity_poly.type
_entity_poly.pdbx_seq_one_letter_code
_entity_poly.pdbx_strand_id
1 'polypeptide(L)'
;MVTMIAPSASMTIHPVRTSGTIIAAPQTYQYFERLQERIVRFVTKHSNITRERFLALMMDTQDLASDVGSVLYGEEAVACGLVGRLGGLSDALEALYELIEEKKKKSE
;
A
#
# COMPACT_ATOMS: atom_id res chain seq x y z
N MET A 1 5.48 1.45 13.01
CA MET A 1 5.79 0.35 12.06
C MET A 1 6.88 0.78 11.10
N VAL A 2 7.87 -0.07 10.91
CA VAL A 2 8.94 0.17 9.91
C VAL A 2 8.59 -0.57 8.63
N THR A 3 8.57 0.14 7.50
CA THR A 3 8.33 -0.43 6.19
C THR A 3 9.45 -0.04 5.25
N MET A 4 9.84 -0.96 4.38
CA MET A 4 10.90 -0.74 3.40
C MET A 4 10.53 -1.30 2.04
N ILE A 5 11.08 -0.68 1.00
CA ILE A 5 10.96 -1.15 -0.37
C ILE A 5 12.32 -0.99 -1.06
N ALA A 6 12.72 -2.00 -1.84
CA ALA A 6 13.94 -1.92 -2.62
C ALA A 6 13.77 -0.89 -3.75
N PRO A 7 14.82 -0.13 -4.11
CA PRO A 7 14.71 0.87 -5.19
C PRO A 7 14.26 0.30 -6.53
N SER A 8 14.62 -0.95 -6.82
CA SER A 8 14.26 -1.63 -8.07
C SER A 8 12.91 -2.33 -8.02
N ALA A 9 12.25 -2.37 -6.87
CA ALA A 9 10.94 -2.99 -6.72
C ALA A 9 9.84 -2.07 -7.21
N SER A 10 8.70 -2.65 -7.55
CA SER A 10 7.51 -1.90 -7.93
C SER A 10 6.29 -2.38 -7.15
N MET A 11 5.34 -1.49 -6.98
CA MET A 11 4.04 -1.75 -6.37
C MET A 11 2.95 -1.30 -7.32
N THR A 12 1.87 -2.05 -7.39
CA THR A 12 0.70 -1.66 -8.16
C THR A 12 -0.46 -1.37 -7.19
N ILE A 13 -1.08 -0.22 -7.37
CA ILE A 13 -2.28 0.16 -6.62
C ILE A 13 -3.43 0.15 -7.60
N HIS A 14 -4.46 -0.64 -7.31
CA HIS A 14 -5.64 -0.72 -8.16
C HIS A 14 -6.90 -0.91 -7.32
N PRO A 15 -8.10 -0.60 -7.88
CA PRO A 15 -9.35 -0.86 -7.17
C PRO A 15 -9.57 -2.36 -6.97
N VAL A 16 -10.43 -2.70 -6.01
CA VAL A 16 -10.89 -4.08 -5.85
C VAL A 16 -11.59 -4.52 -7.12
N ARG A 17 -11.27 -5.71 -7.60
CA ARG A 17 -11.79 -6.26 -8.84
C ARG A 17 -12.52 -7.56 -8.60
N THR A 18 -13.43 -7.88 -9.52
CA THR A 18 -14.08 -9.18 -9.59
C THR A 18 -14.11 -9.65 -11.03
N SER A 19 -14.20 -10.96 -11.22
CA SER A 19 -14.42 -11.58 -12.52
C SER A 19 -15.49 -12.65 -12.37
N GLY A 20 -16.21 -12.94 -13.47
CA GLY A 20 -17.27 -13.95 -13.50
C GLY A 20 -18.67 -13.33 -13.56
N THR A 21 -19.68 -14.16 -13.38
CA THR A 21 -21.09 -13.75 -13.45
C THR A 21 -21.51 -13.05 -12.16
N ILE A 22 -22.06 -11.84 -12.27
CA ILE A 22 -22.59 -11.10 -11.14
C ILE A 22 -24.11 -11.26 -11.11
N ILE A 23 -24.59 -11.87 -10.02
CA ILE A 23 -26.02 -11.99 -9.71
C ILE A 23 -26.30 -10.94 -8.64
N ALA A 24 -27.43 -10.28 -8.59
CA ALA A 24 -27.75 -9.25 -7.60
C ALA A 24 -26.70 -8.10 -7.59
N ALA A 25 -26.54 -7.42 -8.72
CA ALA A 25 -25.53 -6.40 -8.94
C ALA A 25 -25.46 -5.29 -7.85
N PRO A 26 -26.58 -4.73 -7.31
CA PRO A 26 -26.48 -3.70 -6.26
C PRO A 26 -25.81 -4.19 -4.99
N GLN A 27 -26.12 -5.39 -4.51
CA GLN A 27 -25.53 -5.96 -3.31
C GLN A 27 -24.05 -6.30 -3.52
N THR A 28 -23.70 -6.80 -4.69
CA THR A 28 -22.33 -7.10 -5.06
C THR A 28 -21.47 -5.83 -5.10
N TYR A 29 -22.00 -4.76 -5.69
CA TYR A 29 -21.34 -3.46 -5.74
C TYR A 29 -21.07 -2.92 -4.34
N GLN A 30 -22.07 -2.95 -3.44
CA GLN A 30 -21.90 -2.52 -2.06
C GLN A 30 -20.87 -3.34 -1.30
N TYR A 31 -20.81 -4.64 -1.54
CA TYR A 31 -19.82 -5.54 -0.93
C TYR A 31 -18.40 -5.13 -1.34
N PHE A 32 -18.17 -4.89 -2.63
CA PHE A 32 -16.85 -4.48 -3.12
C PHE A 32 -16.46 -3.08 -2.65
N GLU A 33 -17.41 -2.16 -2.53
CA GLU A 33 -17.14 -0.85 -1.94
C GLU A 33 -16.67 -0.97 -0.49
N ARG A 34 -17.29 -1.83 0.29
CA ARG A 34 -16.88 -2.05 1.68
C ARG A 34 -15.48 -2.69 1.77
N LEU A 35 -15.19 -3.64 0.92
CA LEU A 35 -13.85 -4.24 0.86
C LEU A 35 -12.79 -3.20 0.52
N GLN A 36 -13.05 -2.37 -0.48
CA GLN A 36 -12.14 -1.32 -0.89
C GLN A 36 -11.92 -0.31 0.24
N GLU A 37 -12.98 0.12 0.90
CA GLU A 37 -12.89 1.04 2.03
C GLU A 37 -12.06 0.47 3.17
N ARG A 38 -12.20 -0.81 3.46
CA ARG A 38 -11.38 -1.47 4.49
C ARG A 38 -9.91 -1.46 4.14
N ILE A 39 -9.57 -1.70 2.87
CA ILE A 39 -8.19 -1.66 2.39
C ILE A 39 -7.64 -0.23 2.50
N VAL A 40 -8.40 0.77 2.06
CA VAL A 40 -8.02 2.18 2.13
C VAL A 40 -7.74 2.58 3.57
N ARG A 41 -8.62 2.22 4.49
CA ARG A 41 -8.43 2.52 5.93
C ARG A 41 -7.19 1.84 6.49
N PHE A 42 -6.98 0.58 6.14
CA PHE A 42 -5.81 -0.17 6.61
C PHE A 42 -4.51 0.49 6.13
N VAL A 43 -4.43 0.81 4.85
CA VAL A 43 -3.24 1.41 4.26
C VAL A 43 -2.96 2.79 4.85
N THR A 44 -3.97 3.64 4.94
CA THR A 44 -3.79 5.00 5.47
C THR A 44 -3.47 5.01 6.97
N LYS A 45 -3.97 4.03 7.71
CA LYS A 45 -3.65 3.90 9.14
C LYS A 45 -2.19 3.47 9.38
N HIS A 46 -1.64 2.62 8.50
CA HIS A 46 -0.32 2.02 8.67
C HIS A 46 0.78 2.64 7.81
N SER A 47 0.50 3.75 7.16
CA SER A 47 1.46 4.47 6.33
C SER A 47 1.29 5.98 6.49
N ASN A 48 2.10 6.75 5.79
CA ASN A 48 2.03 8.21 5.83
C ASN A 48 1.28 8.80 4.62
N ILE A 49 0.77 7.95 3.73
CA ILE A 49 0.02 8.43 2.59
C ILE A 49 -1.35 8.96 3.03
N THR A 50 -1.79 10.06 2.40
CA THR A 50 -3.14 10.59 2.65
C THR A 50 -4.18 9.75 1.91
N ARG A 51 -5.41 9.76 2.41
CA ARG A 51 -6.53 9.09 1.76
C ARG A 51 -6.73 9.60 0.33
N GLU A 52 -6.68 10.92 0.16
CA GLU A 52 -6.89 11.57 -1.13
C GLU A 52 -5.84 11.13 -2.16
N ARG A 53 -4.58 11.08 -1.74
CA ARG A 53 -3.48 10.65 -2.62
C ARG A 53 -3.61 9.18 -2.99
N PHE A 54 -3.92 8.34 -2.01
CA PHE A 54 -4.09 6.89 -2.24
C PHE A 54 -5.23 6.61 -3.21
N LEU A 55 -6.38 7.27 -3.02
CA LEU A 55 -7.52 7.14 -3.93
C LEU A 55 -7.21 7.66 -5.33
N ALA A 56 -6.48 8.77 -5.44
CA ALA A 56 -6.06 9.30 -6.73
C ALA A 56 -5.18 8.30 -7.51
N LEU A 57 -4.25 7.66 -6.83
CA LEU A 57 -3.40 6.62 -7.44
C LEU A 57 -4.21 5.39 -7.84
N MET A 58 -5.15 4.99 -7.00
CA MET A 58 -6.00 3.82 -7.23
C MET A 58 -6.89 3.99 -8.46
N MET A 59 -7.38 5.21 -8.70
CA MET A 59 -8.34 5.50 -9.75
C MET A 59 -7.71 6.13 -11.00
N ASP A 60 -6.39 6.16 -11.10
CA ASP A 60 -5.67 6.67 -12.26
C ASP A 60 -5.97 5.79 -13.48
N THR A 61 -6.32 6.42 -14.61
CA THR A 61 -6.65 5.73 -15.85
C THR A 61 -5.56 5.87 -16.91
N GLN A 62 -4.45 6.57 -16.63
CA GLN A 62 -3.42 6.88 -17.59
C GLN A 62 -2.16 6.03 -17.46
N ASP A 63 -1.86 5.56 -16.25
CA ASP A 63 -0.62 4.86 -15.96
C ASP A 63 -0.62 3.41 -16.47
N LEU A 64 -1.76 2.72 -16.37
CA LEU A 64 -1.94 1.37 -16.90
C LEU A 64 -2.66 1.44 -18.24
N ALA A 65 -2.08 0.82 -19.27
CA ALA A 65 -2.53 0.98 -20.66
C ALA A 65 -4.00 0.62 -20.93
N SER A 66 -4.55 -0.34 -20.22
CA SER A 66 -5.93 -0.81 -20.43
C SER A 66 -6.68 -1.07 -19.13
N ASP A 67 -6.23 -0.43 -18.05
CA ASP A 67 -6.77 -0.71 -16.72
C ASP A 67 -6.73 0.54 -15.84
N VAL A 68 -7.31 0.44 -14.65
CA VAL A 68 -7.34 1.52 -13.65
C VAL A 68 -6.35 1.20 -12.55
N GLY A 69 -5.52 2.18 -12.18
CA GLY A 69 -4.55 2.05 -11.12
C GLY A 69 -3.21 2.70 -11.46
N SER A 70 -2.25 2.52 -10.60
CA SER A 70 -0.92 3.12 -10.72
C SER A 70 0.17 2.13 -10.38
N VAL A 71 1.30 2.22 -11.08
CA VAL A 71 2.52 1.48 -10.76
C VAL A 71 3.51 2.46 -10.15
N LEU A 72 4.02 2.14 -8.96
CA LEU A 72 5.01 2.95 -8.26
C LEU A 72 6.30 2.15 -8.10
N TYR A 73 7.41 2.78 -8.46
CA TYR A 73 8.72 2.23 -8.13
C TYR A 73 9.10 2.61 -6.69
N GLY A 74 10.17 2.01 -6.16
CA GLY A 74 10.53 2.19 -4.76
C GLY A 74 10.61 3.64 -4.31
N GLU A 75 11.26 4.50 -5.08
CA GLU A 75 11.40 5.93 -4.75
C GLU A 75 10.06 6.65 -4.71
N GLU A 76 9.18 6.34 -5.66
CA GLU A 76 7.84 6.94 -5.72
C GLU A 76 6.96 6.48 -4.56
N ALA A 77 7.08 5.21 -4.17
CA ALA A 77 6.34 4.65 -3.04
C ALA A 77 6.73 5.33 -1.72
N VAL A 78 8.01 5.66 -1.56
CA VAL A 78 8.49 6.39 -0.39
C VAL A 78 8.06 7.87 -0.45
N ALA A 79 8.20 8.48 -1.62
CA ALA A 79 7.86 9.90 -1.78
C ALA A 79 6.40 10.20 -1.48
N CYS A 80 5.48 9.30 -1.84
CA CYS A 80 4.04 9.50 -1.57
C CYS A 80 3.61 9.07 -0.16
N GLY A 81 4.52 8.50 0.63
CA GLY A 81 4.24 8.10 2.01
C GLY A 81 3.69 6.69 2.18
N LEU A 82 3.60 5.92 1.10
CA LEU A 82 3.05 4.55 1.14
C LEU A 82 3.99 3.59 1.86
N VAL A 83 5.30 3.75 1.66
CA VAL A 83 6.33 2.97 2.33
C VAL A 83 7.29 3.95 3.02
N GLY A 84 7.82 3.57 4.19
CA GLY A 84 8.60 4.46 5.04
C GLY A 84 9.97 4.79 4.51
N ARG A 85 10.69 3.83 3.94
CA ARG A 85 12.07 4.05 3.49
C ARG A 85 12.49 3.07 2.40
N LEU A 86 13.51 3.48 1.64
CA LEU A 86 14.19 2.60 0.70
C LEU A 86 15.19 1.73 1.45
N GLY A 87 15.33 0.47 1.03
CA GLY A 87 16.34 -0.40 1.58
C GLY A 87 16.23 -1.82 1.05
N GLY A 88 17.33 -2.53 1.07
CA GLY A 88 17.40 -3.95 0.74
C GLY A 88 17.33 -4.83 1.97
N LEU A 89 17.64 -6.11 1.80
CA LEU A 89 17.58 -7.10 2.88
C LEU A 89 18.49 -6.73 4.06
N SER A 90 19.71 -6.28 3.81
CA SER A 90 20.64 -5.89 4.89
C SER A 90 20.09 -4.72 5.69
N ASP A 91 19.50 -3.74 5.02
CA ASP A 91 18.90 -2.58 5.69
C ASP A 91 17.70 -2.99 6.55
N ALA A 92 16.91 -3.94 6.08
CA ALA A 92 15.77 -4.47 6.84
C ALA A 92 16.23 -5.21 8.09
N LEU A 93 17.28 -6.03 7.98
CA LEU A 93 17.88 -6.74 9.12
C LEU A 93 18.44 -5.76 10.16
N GLU A 94 19.14 -4.72 9.69
CA GLU A 94 19.69 -3.69 10.57
C GLU A 94 18.57 -2.96 11.32
N ALA A 95 17.51 -2.58 10.63
CA ALA A 95 16.33 -1.95 11.25
C ALA A 95 15.68 -2.87 12.28
N LEU A 96 15.60 -4.17 12.01
CA LEU A 96 15.06 -5.15 12.95
C LEU A 96 15.91 -5.22 14.22
N TYR A 97 17.24 -5.25 14.10
CA TYR A 97 18.13 -5.26 15.25
C TYR A 97 17.96 -4.00 16.09
N GLU A 98 17.83 -2.84 15.46
CA GLU A 98 17.55 -1.57 16.17
C GLU A 98 16.26 -1.64 16.96
N LEU A 99 15.20 -2.20 16.39
CA LEU A 99 13.91 -2.36 17.07
C LEU A 99 14.03 -3.31 18.27
N ILE A 100 14.81 -4.37 18.14
CA ILE A 100 15.04 -5.32 19.24
C ILE A 100 15.78 -4.64 20.39
N GLU A 101 16.79 -3.81 20.10
CA GLU A 101 17.54 -3.08 21.11
C GLU A 101 16.65 -2.05 21.83
N GLU A 102 15.81 -1.34 21.10
CA GLU A 102 14.83 -0.42 21.69
C GLU A 102 13.87 -1.13 22.63
N LYS A 103 13.37 -2.29 22.23
CA LYS A 103 12.46 -3.09 23.05
C LYS A 103 13.13 -3.57 24.34
N LYS A 104 14.40 -3.98 24.27
CA LYS A 104 15.18 -4.38 25.45
C LYS A 104 15.34 -3.22 26.44
N LYS A 105 15.65 -2.02 25.93
CA LYS A 105 15.78 -0.81 26.77
C LYS A 105 14.50 -0.46 27.48
N LYS A 106 13.33 -0.62 26.81
CA LYS A 106 12.03 -0.36 27.40
C LYS A 106 11.63 -1.38 28.46
N SER A 107 12.22 -2.58 28.42
CA SER A 107 11.93 -3.66 29.41
C SER A 107 12.80 -3.56 30.67
N GLU A 108 13.84 -2.74 30.63
CA GLU A 108 14.70 -2.46 31.76
C GLU A 108 14.14 -1.27 32.57
#